data_5f1894a15ad638b093f2ffcbf19149d4
#
_entry.id   5f1894a15ad638b093f2ffcbf19149d4
#
_cell.length_a   1.000
_cell.length_b   1.000
_cell.length_c   1.000
_cell.angle_alpha   90.00
_cell.angle_beta   90.00
_cell.angle_gamma   90.00
#
_symmetry.space_group_name_H-M   'P 1'
#
loop_
_entity.id
_entity.type
_entity.pdbx_description
1 polymer ?
#
loop_
_entity_poly.entity_id
_entity_poly.type
_entity_poly.pdbx_seq_one_letter_code
_entity_poly.pdbx_strand_id
1 'polypeptide(L)'
;MARNLSTIEKMKKLPRIITVIAAMFFTGVVSAQQSVGLVLSGGGAKGIAHIGVIKALEDNDIPIDYVAGTSMGAIVGGLYAAGYTPEEMMELIESKGFSYWSTGTIDPRWIYYYAREEPTPQLANINLSLRDSAKTNNILPTSLINPLPMNFAFMDLFARYSAQCNGNFNNLFVPFRCVTSDVYHKHKIVCRDGSLGDAIRASMSFPIVFQPIEMDGVLVYDGGIYDNFPVDVMREDFAPD
;
A
#
# COMPACT_ATOMS: atom_id res chain seq x y z
N MET A 1 68.43 -0.42 41.71
CA MET A 1 67.02 0.03 41.98
C MET A 1 66.28 0.50 40.80
N ALA A 2 66.86 0.77 39.62
CA ALA A 2 66.20 1.30 38.41
C ALA A 2 65.51 0.25 37.50
N ARG A 3 65.81 -1.06 37.64
CA ARG A 3 65.24 -2.13 36.77
C ARG A 3 63.78 -2.49 37.08
N ASN A 4 63.30 -2.22 38.28
CA ASN A 4 61.91 -2.58 38.69
C ASN A 4 60.84 -1.58 38.23
N LEU A 5 61.15 -0.33 37.98
CA LEU A 5 60.22 0.71 37.59
C LEU A 5 59.71 0.52 36.14
N SER A 6 60.58 0.11 35.20
CA SER A 6 60.20 -0.11 33.80
C SER A 6 59.26 -1.33 33.62
N THR A 7 59.39 -2.33 34.50
CA THR A 7 58.53 -3.53 34.45
C THR A 7 57.14 -3.24 34.97
N ILE A 8 57.00 -2.42 36.01
CA ILE A 8 55.75 -2.00 36.60
C ILE A 8 54.95 -1.09 35.63
N GLU A 9 55.67 -0.22 34.91
CA GLU A 9 55.05 0.66 33.92
C GLU A 9 54.54 -0.11 32.68
N LYS A 10 55.25 -1.14 32.23
CA LYS A 10 54.81 -2.08 31.20
C LYS A 10 53.58 -2.89 31.64
N MET A 11 53.53 -3.34 32.89
CA MET A 11 52.38 -4.07 33.43
C MET A 11 51.12 -3.22 33.55
N LYS A 12 51.21 -1.91 33.81
CA LYS A 12 50.07 -0.98 33.83
C LYS A 12 49.54 -0.64 32.42
N LYS A 13 50.34 -0.78 31.39
CA LYS A 13 49.92 -0.55 29.99
C LYS A 13 49.26 -1.78 29.35
N LEU A 14 49.58 -2.98 29.84
CA LEU A 14 49.07 -4.25 29.29
C LEU A 14 47.52 -4.37 29.34
N PRO A 15 46.82 -4.07 30.46
CA PRO A 15 45.35 -4.14 30.47
C PRO A 15 44.72 -3.12 29.57
N ARG A 16 45.30 -1.93 29.39
CA ARG A 16 44.78 -0.91 28.46
C ARG A 16 44.89 -1.36 26.99
N ILE A 17 45.99 -2.02 26.63
CA ILE A 17 46.22 -2.55 25.29
C ILE A 17 45.22 -3.71 25.00
N ILE A 18 45.00 -4.59 25.97
CA ILE A 18 44.03 -5.68 25.88
C ILE A 18 42.60 -5.14 25.73
N THR A 19 42.24 -4.08 26.48
CA THR A 19 40.94 -3.44 26.38
C THR A 19 40.72 -2.80 24.99
N VAL A 20 41.74 -2.14 24.44
CA VAL A 20 41.67 -1.54 23.12
C VAL A 20 41.57 -2.61 22.03
N ILE A 21 42.33 -3.69 22.12
CA ILE A 21 42.25 -4.83 21.19
C ILE A 21 40.88 -5.52 21.31
N ALA A 22 40.38 -5.75 22.53
CA ALA A 22 39.04 -6.31 22.71
C ALA A 22 37.93 -5.38 22.16
N ALA A 23 38.06 -4.06 22.35
CA ALA A 23 37.15 -3.10 21.74
C ALA A 23 37.20 -3.11 20.20
N MET A 24 38.39 -3.27 19.60
CA MET A 24 38.53 -3.40 18.15
C MET A 24 37.94 -4.72 17.61
N PHE A 25 37.99 -5.80 18.37
CA PHE A 25 37.33 -7.06 17.99
C PHE A 25 35.81 -7.01 18.15
N PHE A 26 35.28 -6.16 19.03
CA PHE A 26 33.83 -5.96 19.21
C PHE A 26 33.22 -5.03 18.16
N THR A 27 34.00 -4.23 17.44
CA THR A 27 33.53 -3.36 16.34
C THR A 27 33.44 -4.07 14.98
N GLY A 28 33.75 -5.34 14.93
CA GLY A 28 33.85 -6.06 13.67
C GLY A 28 32.81 -7.12 13.46
N VAL A 29 31.55 -6.81 13.33
CA VAL A 29 30.57 -7.39 12.41
C VAL A 29 29.28 -6.57 12.58
N VAL A 30 29.31 -5.32 12.20
CA VAL A 30 28.08 -4.74 11.65
C VAL A 30 27.98 -5.33 10.25
N SER A 31 27.38 -6.52 10.14
CA SER A 31 26.87 -6.98 8.86
C SER A 31 25.93 -5.87 8.42
N ALA A 32 26.26 -5.16 7.38
CA ALA A 32 25.31 -4.28 6.72
C ALA A 32 24.16 -5.21 6.32
N GLN A 33 23.05 -5.15 7.06
CA GLN A 33 21.85 -5.87 6.70
C GLN A 33 21.41 -5.22 5.38
N GLN A 34 21.35 -6.03 4.32
CA GLN A 34 20.87 -5.56 3.03
C GLN A 34 19.42 -5.13 3.20
N SER A 35 19.07 -3.96 2.67
CA SER A 35 17.70 -3.48 2.67
C SER A 35 16.89 -4.16 1.56
N VAL A 36 15.67 -4.56 1.86
CA VAL A 36 14.80 -5.32 0.96
C VAL A 36 13.60 -4.48 0.56
N GLY A 37 13.47 -4.24 -0.75
CA GLY A 37 12.31 -3.60 -1.35
C GLY A 37 11.37 -4.62 -1.97
N LEU A 38 10.11 -4.66 -1.51
CA LEU A 38 9.08 -5.52 -2.07
C LEU A 38 8.24 -4.77 -3.10
N VAL A 39 8.20 -5.29 -4.33
CA VAL A 39 7.38 -4.73 -5.41
C VAL A 39 6.22 -5.65 -5.74
N LEU A 40 5.00 -5.11 -5.71
CA LEU A 40 3.75 -5.85 -5.88
C LEU A 40 3.01 -5.35 -7.12
N SER A 41 2.80 -6.26 -8.09
CA SER A 41 2.10 -5.92 -9.34
C SER A 41 0.59 -5.82 -9.16
N GLY A 42 -0.05 -5.12 -10.09
CA GLY A 42 -1.48 -5.25 -10.30
C GLY A 42 -1.84 -6.62 -10.90
N GLY A 43 -3.07 -7.06 -10.67
CA GLY A 43 -3.52 -8.37 -11.17
C GLY A 43 -4.94 -8.76 -10.75
N GLY A 44 -5.73 -7.84 -10.22
CA GLY A 44 -7.06 -8.10 -9.72
C GLY A 44 -7.04 -9.21 -8.66
N ALA A 45 -7.97 -10.14 -8.70
CA ALA A 45 -8.08 -11.23 -7.72
C ALA A 45 -6.80 -12.08 -7.58
N LYS A 46 -5.98 -12.20 -8.63
CA LYS A 46 -4.72 -12.96 -8.56
C LYS A 46 -3.70 -12.30 -7.64
N GLY A 47 -3.78 -10.98 -7.45
CA GLY A 47 -2.89 -10.24 -6.56
C GLY A 47 -3.07 -10.58 -5.07
N ILE A 48 -4.12 -11.30 -4.68
CA ILE A 48 -4.28 -11.86 -3.34
C ILE A 48 -3.10 -12.79 -2.99
N ALA A 49 -2.49 -13.43 -3.98
CA ALA A 49 -1.30 -14.27 -3.79
C ALA A 49 -0.11 -13.49 -3.19
N HIS A 50 -0.08 -12.16 -3.31
CA HIS A 50 0.95 -11.32 -2.68
C HIS A 50 0.99 -11.49 -1.16
N ILE A 51 -0.16 -11.74 -0.50
CA ILE A 51 -0.21 -11.99 0.94
C ILE A 51 0.59 -13.24 1.30
N GLY A 52 0.47 -14.31 0.50
CA GLY A 52 1.27 -15.53 0.68
C GLY A 52 2.77 -15.29 0.49
N VAL A 53 3.16 -14.39 -0.41
CA VAL A 53 4.57 -14.00 -0.60
C VAL A 53 5.08 -13.25 0.63
N ILE A 54 4.33 -12.26 1.13
CA ILE A 54 4.69 -11.51 2.35
C ILE A 54 4.86 -12.49 3.53
N LYS A 55 3.87 -13.38 3.72
CA LYS A 55 3.95 -14.39 4.77
C LYS A 55 5.18 -15.27 4.64
N ALA A 56 5.52 -15.72 3.44
CA ALA A 56 6.70 -16.55 3.21
C ALA A 56 8.01 -15.80 3.49
N LEU A 57 8.07 -14.49 3.23
CA LEU A 57 9.23 -13.67 3.57
C LEU A 57 9.37 -13.54 5.09
N GLU A 58 8.28 -13.23 5.81
CA GLU A 58 8.27 -13.13 7.26
C GLU A 58 8.61 -14.47 7.94
N ASP A 59 8.02 -15.58 7.49
CA ASP A 59 8.28 -16.94 8.01
C ASP A 59 9.75 -17.36 7.83
N ASN A 60 10.51 -16.71 6.96
CA ASN A 60 11.93 -16.95 6.72
C ASN A 60 12.83 -15.81 7.24
N ASP A 61 12.32 -14.95 8.12
CA ASP A 61 13.06 -13.84 8.71
C ASP A 61 13.69 -12.88 7.67
N ILE A 62 13.06 -12.75 6.49
CA ILE A 62 13.47 -11.80 5.46
C ILE A 62 12.74 -10.48 5.72
N PRO A 63 13.45 -9.42 6.13
CA PRO A 63 12.82 -8.13 6.41
C PRO A 63 12.28 -7.50 5.12
N ILE A 64 11.20 -6.74 5.25
CA ILE A 64 10.66 -5.93 4.16
C ILE A 64 10.79 -4.47 4.60
N ASP A 65 11.79 -3.77 4.06
CA ASP A 65 12.12 -2.40 4.45
C ASP A 65 11.32 -1.36 3.67
N TYR A 66 10.90 -1.70 2.45
CA TYR A 66 10.14 -0.80 1.56
C TYR A 66 9.13 -1.58 0.75
N VAL A 67 7.99 -0.94 0.45
CA VAL A 67 6.94 -1.54 -0.39
C VAL A 67 6.53 -0.57 -1.49
N ALA A 68 6.46 -1.08 -2.73
CA ALA A 68 5.84 -0.37 -3.84
C ALA A 68 4.79 -1.26 -4.51
N GLY A 69 3.63 -0.71 -4.85
CA GLY A 69 2.55 -1.51 -5.40
C GLY A 69 1.67 -0.78 -6.40
N THR A 70 1.01 -1.55 -7.26
CA THR A 70 0.01 -1.06 -8.23
C THR A 70 -1.26 -1.88 -8.11
N SER A 71 -2.44 -1.23 -8.16
CA SER A 71 -3.74 -1.90 -8.17
C SER A 71 -3.92 -2.84 -6.95
N MET A 72 -4.14 -4.14 -7.14
CA MET A 72 -4.20 -5.09 -6.02
C MET A 72 -2.90 -5.13 -5.22
N GLY A 73 -1.75 -4.93 -5.87
CA GLY A 73 -0.47 -4.78 -5.17
C GLY A 73 -0.41 -3.54 -4.29
N ALA A 74 -1.11 -2.46 -4.66
CA ALA A 74 -1.24 -1.28 -3.81
C ALA A 74 -2.16 -1.54 -2.60
N ILE A 75 -3.22 -2.34 -2.75
CA ILE A 75 -4.08 -2.74 -1.63
C ILE A 75 -3.29 -3.58 -0.62
N VAL A 76 -2.69 -4.67 -1.08
CA VAL A 76 -1.93 -5.59 -0.22
C VAL A 76 -0.72 -4.88 0.40
N GLY A 77 0.04 -4.15 -0.43
CA GLY A 77 1.20 -3.39 0.03
C GLY A 77 0.84 -2.26 1.00
N GLY A 78 -0.27 -1.57 0.76
CA GLY A 78 -0.75 -0.51 1.65
C GLY A 78 -1.28 -1.03 2.99
N LEU A 79 -1.94 -2.19 3.01
CA LEU A 79 -2.32 -2.86 4.25
C LEU A 79 -1.08 -3.27 5.05
N TYR A 80 -0.10 -3.89 4.39
CA TYR A 80 1.16 -4.26 5.02
C TYR A 80 1.93 -3.04 5.56
N ALA A 81 2.02 -1.99 4.75
CA ALA A 81 2.66 -0.73 5.14
C ALA A 81 1.94 -0.02 6.30
N ALA A 82 0.63 -0.25 6.45
CA ALA A 82 -0.16 0.21 7.60
C ALA A 82 0.05 -0.66 8.85
N GLY A 83 0.72 -1.82 8.74
CA GLY A 83 1.02 -2.72 9.85
C GLY A 83 0.06 -3.89 10.02
N TYR A 84 -0.72 -4.23 8.98
CA TYR A 84 -1.53 -5.44 8.99
C TYR A 84 -0.65 -6.68 8.80
N THR A 85 -0.90 -7.71 9.59
CA THR A 85 -0.26 -9.02 9.40
C THR A 85 -0.86 -9.77 8.20
N PRO A 86 -0.15 -10.74 7.61
CA PRO A 86 -0.70 -11.59 6.56
C PRO A 86 -2.02 -12.27 6.95
N GLU A 87 -2.17 -12.68 8.21
CA GLU A 87 -3.38 -13.30 8.74
C GLU A 87 -4.55 -12.31 8.76
N GLU A 88 -4.34 -11.09 9.26
CA GLU A 88 -5.36 -10.03 9.27
C GLU A 88 -5.78 -9.62 7.85
N MET A 89 -4.82 -9.57 6.90
CA MET A 89 -5.12 -9.32 5.50
C MET A 89 -5.98 -10.42 4.88
N MET A 90 -5.70 -11.68 5.19
CA MET A 90 -6.53 -12.81 4.72
C MET A 90 -7.93 -12.76 5.32
N GLU A 91 -8.06 -12.51 6.62
CA GLU A 91 -9.36 -12.36 7.27
C GLU A 91 -10.19 -11.22 6.63
N LEU A 92 -9.55 -10.10 6.34
CA LEU A 92 -10.20 -8.99 5.64
C LEU A 92 -10.73 -9.42 4.26
N ILE A 93 -9.91 -10.10 3.46
CA ILE A 93 -10.27 -10.51 2.10
C ILE A 93 -11.37 -11.58 2.10
N GLU A 94 -11.38 -12.48 3.06
CA GLU A 94 -12.41 -13.52 3.22
C GLU A 94 -13.72 -12.96 3.81
N SER A 95 -13.71 -11.72 4.30
CA SER A 95 -14.88 -11.11 4.92
C SER A 95 -16.00 -10.83 3.92
N LYS A 96 -17.23 -10.84 4.40
CA LYS A 96 -18.40 -10.37 3.62
C LYS A 96 -18.27 -8.89 3.23
N GLY A 97 -17.61 -8.09 4.08
CA GLY A 97 -17.33 -6.69 3.81
C GLY A 97 -16.53 -6.52 2.53
N PHE A 98 -15.43 -7.28 2.39
CA PHE A 98 -14.62 -7.29 1.16
C PHE A 98 -15.44 -7.64 -0.07
N SER A 99 -16.28 -8.66 0.02
CA SER A 99 -17.17 -9.05 -1.09
C SER A 99 -18.15 -7.91 -1.46
N TYR A 100 -18.69 -7.21 -0.49
CA TYR A 100 -19.62 -6.10 -0.76
C TYR A 100 -18.93 -4.93 -1.47
N TRP A 101 -17.81 -4.46 -0.97
CA TRP A 101 -17.17 -3.32 -1.58
C TRP A 101 -16.44 -3.66 -2.89
N SER A 102 -15.93 -4.88 -3.08
CA SER A 102 -15.31 -5.30 -4.34
C SER A 102 -16.33 -5.52 -5.48
N THR A 103 -17.56 -5.88 -5.15
CA THR A 103 -18.66 -6.05 -6.12
C THR A 103 -19.55 -4.81 -6.26
N GLY A 104 -19.36 -3.79 -5.42
CA GLY A 104 -20.22 -2.61 -5.38
C GLY A 104 -21.59 -2.86 -4.77
N THR A 105 -21.78 -3.97 -4.07
CA THR A 105 -23.02 -4.33 -3.40
C THR A 105 -23.12 -3.57 -2.08
N ILE A 106 -24.26 -2.91 -1.87
CA ILE A 106 -24.52 -2.26 -0.58
C ILE A 106 -24.94 -3.32 0.43
N ASP A 107 -24.30 -3.34 1.60
CA ASP A 107 -24.70 -4.22 2.70
C ASP A 107 -26.20 -4.01 3.01
N PRO A 108 -27.02 -5.07 3.02
CA PRO A 108 -28.45 -4.97 3.29
C PRO A 108 -28.79 -4.27 4.61
N ARG A 109 -27.87 -4.24 5.58
CA ARG A 109 -28.05 -3.52 6.84
C ARG A 109 -28.14 -2.00 6.70
N TRP A 110 -27.59 -1.45 5.62
CA TRP A 110 -27.57 -0.01 5.31
C TRP A 110 -28.66 0.42 4.33
N ILE A 111 -29.46 -0.53 3.81
CA ILE A 111 -30.58 -0.22 2.92
C ILE A 111 -31.81 0.08 3.77
N TYR A 112 -32.33 1.30 3.63
CA TYR A 112 -33.57 1.66 4.30
C TYR A 112 -34.72 0.77 3.83
N TYR A 113 -35.43 0.16 4.78
CA TYR A 113 -36.50 -0.82 4.54
C TYR A 113 -37.60 -0.28 3.62
N TYR A 114 -37.88 1.02 3.66
CA TYR A 114 -38.92 1.69 2.87
C TYR A 114 -38.51 2.03 1.43
N ALA A 115 -37.25 1.96 1.09
CA ALA A 115 -36.72 2.27 -0.25
C ALA A 115 -36.30 1.02 -1.02
N ARG A 116 -36.66 -0.17 -0.50
CA ARG A 116 -36.27 -1.43 -1.12
C ARG A 116 -37.15 -1.68 -2.33
N GLU A 117 -36.62 -1.44 -3.53
CA GLU A 117 -37.19 -1.93 -4.77
C GLU A 117 -37.13 -3.47 -4.77
N GLU A 118 -38.26 -4.12 -5.18
CA GLU A 118 -38.23 -5.57 -5.35
C GLU A 118 -37.22 -5.93 -6.48
N PRO A 119 -36.33 -6.92 -6.26
CA PRO A 119 -35.37 -7.32 -7.25
C PRO A 119 -36.10 -7.87 -8.48
N THR A 120 -36.08 -7.12 -9.57
CA THR A 120 -36.53 -7.60 -10.87
C THR A 120 -35.36 -8.23 -11.60
N PRO A 121 -35.55 -9.32 -12.36
CA PRO A 121 -34.49 -9.91 -13.15
C PRO A 121 -34.15 -8.98 -14.32
N GLN A 122 -33.22 -8.06 -14.09
CA GLN A 122 -32.74 -7.09 -15.08
C GLN A 122 -31.28 -7.36 -15.41
N LEU A 123 -30.96 -7.46 -16.68
CA LEU A 123 -29.59 -7.55 -17.16
C LEU A 123 -28.86 -6.19 -17.06
N ALA A 124 -29.60 -5.11 -17.23
CA ALA A 124 -29.12 -3.75 -17.08
C ALA A 124 -30.28 -2.82 -16.72
N ASN A 125 -30.04 -1.83 -15.85
CA ASN A 125 -30.99 -0.79 -15.49
C ASN A 125 -30.44 0.58 -15.90
N ILE A 126 -31.14 1.28 -16.80
CA ILE A 126 -30.77 2.63 -17.23
C ILE A 126 -31.82 3.59 -16.68
N ASN A 127 -31.46 4.36 -15.65
CA ASN A 127 -32.33 5.38 -15.08
C ASN A 127 -32.29 6.66 -15.94
N LEU A 128 -33.32 6.88 -16.73
CA LEU A 128 -33.49 8.11 -17.51
C LEU A 128 -34.29 9.12 -16.67
N SER A 129 -33.61 10.15 -16.16
CA SER A 129 -34.27 11.28 -15.50
C SER A 129 -34.62 12.35 -16.54
N LEU A 130 -35.89 12.56 -16.81
CA LEU A 130 -36.40 13.61 -17.71
C LEU A 130 -36.38 15.01 -17.09
N ARG A 131 -35.94 15.14 -15.82
CA ARG A 131 -36.02 16.39 -15.04
C ARG A 131 -34.85 17.34 -15.25
N ASP A 132 -33.76 16.91 -15.84
CA ASP A 132 -32.56 17.71 -16.06
C ASP A 132 -32.12 17.67 -17.52
N SER A 133 -32.73 18.52 -18.33
CA SER A 133 -32.43 18.64 -19.77
C SER A 133 -30.98 19.14 -20.06
N ALA A 134 -30.24 19.56 -19.03
CA ALA A 134 -28.85 20.06 -19.16
C ALA A 134 -27.77 18.97 -18.92
N LYS A 135 -28.15 17.74 -18.51
CA LYS A 135 -27.18 16.69 -18.17
C LYS A 135 -27.38 15.39 -18.97
N THR A 136 -27.98 15.50 -20.16
CA THR A 136 -28.25 14.35 -21.05
C THR A 136 -26.98 13.70 -21.65
N ASN A 137 -25.79 14.15 -21.29
CA ASN A 137 -24.55 13.61 -21.87
C ASN A 137 -24.05 12.29 -21.24
N ASN A 138 -24.68 11.81 -20.16
CA ASN A 138 -24.25 10.57 -19.50
C ASN A 138 -25.35 9.49 -19.53
N ILE A 139 -25.68 9.02 -20.74
CA ILE A 139 -26.64 7.91 -20.95
C ILE A 139 -25.97 6.56 -20.60
N LEU A 140 -24.66 6.48 -20.69
CA LEU A 140 -23.91 5.27 -20.35
C LEU A 140 -23.40 5.35 -18.92
N PRO A 141 -23.52 4.27 -18.12
CA PRO A 141 -22.89 4.22 -16.80
C PRO A 141 -21.37 4.38 -16.97
N THR A 142 -20.78 5.28 -16.22
CA THR A 142 -19.33 5.54 -16.24
C THR A 142 -18.52 4.44 -15.60
N SER A 143 -19.17 3.54 -14.87
CA SER A 143 -18.56 2.37 -14.23
C SER A 143 -19.57 1.23 -14.09
N LEU A 144 -19.08 -0.01 -14.17
CA LEU A 144 -19.90 -1.21 -13.97
C LEU A 144 -20.17 -1.51 -12.49
N ILE A 145 -19.26 -1.09 -11.60
CA ILE A 145 -19.34 -1.33 -10.17
C ILE A 145 -19.64 -0.02 -9.45
N ASN A 146 -20.60 -0.06 -8.52
CA ASN A 146 -20.88 1.07 -7.63
C ASN A 146 -19.66 1.37 -6.75
N PRO A 147 -19.06 2.57 -6.84
CA PRO A 147 -17.84 2.89 -6.11
C PRO A 147 -18.05 3.18 -4.62
N LEU A 148 -19.29 3.49 -4.19
CA LEU A 148 -19.58 3.95 -2.84
C LEU A 148 -19.11 2.97 -1.75
N PRO A 149 -19.47 1.66 -1.79
CA PRO A 149 -19.03 0.73 -0.74
C PRO A 149 -17.52 0.66 -0.61
N MET A 150 -16.81 0.69 -1.74
CA MET A 150 -15.35 0.67 -1.77
C MET A 150 -14.73 1.96 -1.25
N ASN A 151 -15.25 3.13 -1.64
CA ASN A 151 -14.76 4.41 -1.14
C ASN A 151 -14.87 4.49 0.38
N PHE A 152 -15.99 4.07 0.96
CA PHE A 152 -16.17 3.99 2.41
C PHE A 152 -15.22 2.97 3.06
N ALA A 153 -15.05 1.80 2.45
CA ALA A 153 -14.14 0.78 2.98
C ALA A 153 -12.69 1.27 3.04
N PHE A 154 -12.19 1.91 1.99
CA PHE A 154 -10.82 2.44 2.00
C PHE A 154 -10.65 3.62 2.96
N MET A 155 -11.66 4.47 3.07
CA MET A 155 -11.65 5.52 4.08
C MET A 155 -11.58 4.92 5.49
N ASP A 156 -12.41 3.96 5.81
CA ASP A 156 -12.46 3.32 7.13
C ASP A 156 -11.17 2.58 7.47
N LEU A 157 -10.64 1.80 6.51
CA LEU A 157 -9.41 1.03 6.68
C LEU A 157 -8.17 1.92 6.88
N PHE A 158 -8.06 3.03 6.16
CA PHE A 158 -6.80 3.76 6.03
C PHE A 158 -6.78 5.16 6.68
N ALA A 159 -7.94 5.74 7.07
CA ALA A 159 -7.99 7.10 7.60
C ALA A 159 -7.09 7.31 8.83
N ARG A 160 -7.11 6.36 9.75
CA ARG A 160 -6.30 6.45 10.97
C ARG A 160 -4.80 6.39 10.67
N TYR A 161 -4.37 5.60 9.68
CA TYR A 161 -2.96 5.49 9.29
C TYR A 161 -2.49 6.74 8.53
N SER A 162 -3.35 7.31 7.68
CA SER A 162 -3.09 8.62 7.06
C SER A 162 -2.86 9.71 8.10
N ALA A 163 -3.66 9.72 9.18
CA ALA A 163 -3.48 10.66 10.28
C ALA A 163 -2.20 10.39 11.09
N GLN A 164 -1.88 9.13 11.38
CA GLN A 164 -0.69 8.75 12.14
C GLN A 164 0.61 9.07 11.41
N CYS A 165 0.66 8.88 10.09
CA CYS A 165 1.83 9.21 9.29
C CYS A 165 1.88 10.70 8.87
N ASN A 166 0.93 11.53 9.30
CA ASN A 166 0.76 12.93 8.87
C ASN A 166 0.73 13.06 7.33
N GLY A 167 0.10 12.12 6.66
CA GLY A 167 0.03 12.07 5.21
C GLY A 167 1.33 11.75 4.49
N ASN A 168 2.44 11.52 5.17
CA ASN A 168 3.71 11.15 4.53
C ASN A 168 3.92 9.62 4.61
N PHE A 169 3.87 8.95 3.48
CA PHE A 169 3.95 7.48 3.42
C PHE A 169 5.32 6.90 3.81
N ASN A 170 6.35 7.74 3.98
CA ASN A 170 7.60 7.31 4.58
C ASN A 170 7.48 7.04 6.09
N ASN A 171 6.45 7.58 6.74
CA ASN A 171 6.20 7.43 8.17
C ASN A 171 5.21 6.32 8.50
N LEU A 172 4.80 5.52 7.53
CA LEU A 172 4.03 4.29 7.76
C LEU A 172 4.92 3.24 8.44
N PHE A 173 4.31 2.16 8.90
CA PHE A 173 5.05 1.04 9.53
C PHE A 173 6.16 0.51 8.59
N VAL A 174 5.85 0.39 7.29
CA VAL A 174 6.85 0.23 6.23
C VAL A 174 6.66 1.36 5.22
N PRO A 175 7.71 2.11 4.82
CA PRO A 175 7.64 3.12 3.79
C PRO A 175 7.01 2.59 2.50
N PHE A 176 6.05 3.35 1.95
CA PHE A 176 5.18 2.86 0.90
C PHE A 176 5.11 3.79 -0.30
N ARG A 177 4.96 3.21 -1.49
CA ARG A 177 4.59 3.89 -2.73
C ARG A 177 3.49 3.14 -3.44
N CYS A 178 2.55 3.87 -4.03
CA CYS A 178 1.67 3.28 -5.02
C CYS A 178 1.61 4.14 -6.29
N VAL A 179 1.24 3.50 -7.38
CA VAL A 179 1.20 4.15 -8.69
C VAL A 179 -0.23 4.31 -9.16
N THR A 180 -0.54 5.49 -9.67
CA THR A 180 -1.78 5.81 -10.39
C THR A 180 -1.45 6.31 -11.80
N SER A 181 -2.46 6.48 -12.64
CA SER A 181 -2.31 6.91 -14.03
C SER A 181 -3.09 8.17 -14.31
N ASP A 182 -2.41 9.23 -14.73
CA ASP A 182 -3.02 10.36 -15.40
C ASP A 182 -3.20 10.04 -16.89
N VAL A 183 -4.41 9.67 -17.27
CA VAL A 183 -4.69 9.29 -18.65
C VAL A 183 -4.75 10.49 -19.58
N TYR A 184 -5.10 11.67 -19.06
CA TYR A 184 -5.16 12.89 -19.85
C TYR A 184 -3.77 13.35 -20.29
N HIS A 185 -2.82 13.43 -19.35
CA HIS A 185 -1.44 13.82 -19.65
C HIS A 185 -0.53 12.64 -20.01
N LYS A 186 -1.05 11.40 -19.99
CA LYS A 186 -0.37 10.17 -20.43
C LYS A 186 0.90 9.84 -19.67
N HIS A 187 0.85 9.92 -18.35
CA HIS A 187 1.97 9.53 -17.48
C HIS A 187 1.50 8.85 -16.20
N LYS A 188 2.41 8.16 -15.54
CA LYS A 188 2.17 7.61 -14.21
C LYS A 188 2.33 8.72 -13.15
N ILE A 189 1.58 8.61 -12.08
CA ILE A 189 1.74 9.40 -10.87
C ILE A 189 2.15 8.46 -9.74
N VAL A 190 3.23 8.78 -9.05
CA VAL A 190 3.69 8.04 -7.88
C VAL A 190 3.18 8.76 -6.64
N CYS A 191 2.30 8.09 -5.89
CA CYS A 191 1.76 8.59 -4.63
C CYS A 191 2.77 8.35 -3.50
N ARG A 192 3.20 9.43 -2.86
CA ARG A 192 4.19 9.46 -1.77
C ARG A 192 3.62 10.01 -0.47
N ASP A 193 2.51 10.73 -0.59
CA ASP A 193 1.86 11.46 0.50
C ASP A 193 0.37 11.64 0.22
N GLY A 194 -0.33 12.29 1.15
CA GLY A 194 -1.76 12.56 1.10
C GLY A 194 -2.61 11.55 1.87
N SER A 195 -3.82 11.30 1.38
CA SER A 195 -4.72 10.28 1.91
C SER A 195 -4.30 8.91 1.39
N LEU A 196 -3.89 8.02 2.29
CA LEU A 196 -3.48 6.64 1.92
C LEU A 196 -4.63 5.88 1.27
N GLY A 197 -5.84 6.03 1.80
CA GLY A 197 -7.04 5.38 1.24
C GLY A 197 -7.34 5.85 -0.18
N ASP A 198 -7.24 7.16 -0.45
CA ASP A 198 -7.49 7.72 -1.78
C ASP A 198 -6.40 7.31 -2.77
N ALA A 199 -5.14 7.31 -2.35
CA ALA A 199 -4.02 6.87 -3.19
C ALA A 199 -4.17 5.40 -3.62
N ILE A 200 -4.48 4.50 -2.67
CA ILE A 200 -4.73 3.09 -2.97
C ILE A 200 -5.98 2.92 -3.84
N ARG A 201 -7.06 3.68 -3.52
CA ARG A 201 -8.30 3.65 -4.29
C ARG A 201 -8.09 4.13 -5.72
N ALA A 202 -7.28 5.16 -5.93
CA ALA A 202 -6.88 5.63 -7.25
C ALA A 202 -6.13 4.56 -8.02
N SER A 203 -5.12 3.95 -7.37
CA SER A 203 -4.28 2.91 -7.97
C SER A 203 -5.08 1.71 -8.50
N MET A 204 -6.26 1.45 -7.98
CA MET A 204 -7.13 0.35 -8.42
C MET A 204 -8.32 0.79 -9.27
N SER A 205 -8.41 2.04 -9.70
CA SER A 205 -9.50 2.56 -10.52
C SER A 205 -9.42 2.07 -11.97
N PHE A 206 -9.61 0.76 -12.19
CA PHE A 206 -9.54 0.17 -13.53
C PHE A 206 -10.65 0.73 -14.42
N PRO A 207 -10.32 1.26 -15.62
CA PRO A 207 -11.29 1.88 -16.52
C PRO A 207 -12.48 0.97 -16.81
N ILE A 208 -13.67 1.57 -16.93
CA ILE A 208 -14.96 0.91 -17.17
C ILE A 208 -15.48 0.15 -15.95
N VAL A 209 -14.62 -0.53 -15.18
CA VAL A 209 -15.05 -1.30 -13.99
C VAL A 209 -15.31 -0.37 -12.83
N PHE A 210 -14.34 0.49 -12.51
CA PHE A 210 -14.44 1.44 -11.40
C PHE A 210 -14.41 2.89 -11.90
N GLN A 211 -15.14 3.75 -11.22
CA GLN A 211 -15.08 5.18 -11.47
C GLN A 211 -13.70 5.71 -11.07
N PRO A 212 -13.06 6.56 -11.91
CA PRO A 212 -11.85 7.27 -11.53
C PRO A 212 -12.12 8.19 -10.34
N ILE A 213 -11.06 8.59 -9.65
CA ILE A 213 -11.14 9.61 -8.61
C ILE A 213 -10.33 10.83 -9.01
N GLU A 214 -10.66 11.97 -8.42
CA GLU A 214 -9.92 13.21 -8.61
C GLU A 214 -8.89 13.35 -7.48
N MET A 215 -7.62 13.51 -7.85
CA MET A 215 -6.52 13.80 -6.95
C MET A 215 -5.84 15.08 -7.43
N ASP A 216 -5.77 16.09 -6.57
CA ASP A 216 -5.14 17.40 -6.88
C ASP A 216 -5.64 18.02 -8.20
N GLY A 217 -6.93 17.89 -8.49
CA GLY A 217 -7.55 18.44 -9.71
C GLY A 217 -7.33 17.59 -10.96
N VAL A 218 -6.74 16.40 -10.84
CA VAL A 218 -6.50 15.46 -11.94
C VAL A 218 -7.34 14.20 -11.75
N LEU A 219 -8.03 13.77 -12.81
CA LEU A 219 -8.71 12.48 -12.83
C LEU A 219 -7.70 11.35 -13.03
N VAL A 220 -7.58 10.49 -12.03
CA VAL A 220 -6.63 9.39 -12.02
C VAL A 220 -7.30 8.03 -12.10
N TYR A 221 -6.61 7.12 -12.73
CA TYR A 221 -7.02 5.75 -12.99
C TYR A 221 -6.01 4.75 -12.44
N ASP A 222 -6.31 3.46 -12.61
CA ASP A 222 -5.41 2.35 -12.22
C ASP A 222 -4.00 2.55 -12.77
N GLY A 223 -3.02 2.41 -11.88
CA GLY A 223 -1.60 2.56 -12.22
C GLY A 223 -1.12 1.56 -13.27
N GLY A 224 -1.77 0.41 -13.38
CA GLY A 224 -1.42 -0.62 -14.35
C GLY A 224 -1.54 -0.22 -15.82
N ILE A 225 -2.13 0.95 -16.11
CA ILE A 225 -2.16 1.51 -17.47
C ILE A 225 -0.75 1.88 -17.95
N TYR A 226 0.09 2.43 -17.06
CA TYR A 226 1.44 2.90 -17.40
C TYR A 226 2.54 2.15 -16.66
N ASP A 227 2.28 1.66 -15.44
CA ASP A 227 3.27 0.96 -14.64
C ASP A 227 2.62 -0.08 -13.73
N ASN A 228 2.46 -1.28 -14.25
CA ASN A 228 1.82 -2.38 -13.51
C ASN A 228 2.75 -3.07 -12.50
N PHE A 229 4.05 -2.86 -12.58
CA PHE A 229 5.05 -3.47 -11.70
C PHE A 229 6.17 -2.47 -11.42
N PRO A 230 6.00 -1.58 -10.41
CA PRO A 230 6.77 -0.36 -10.23
C PRO A 230 8.17 -0.59 -9.63
N VAL A 231 9.00 -1.35 -10.33
CA VAL A 231 10.39 -1.62 -9.92
C VAL A 231 11.26 -0.38 -10.03
N ASP A 232 11.03 0.45 -11.04
CA ASP A 232 11.74 1.71 -11.21
C ASP A 232 11.41 2.69 -10.07
N VAL A 233 10.14 2.78 -9.65
CA VAL A 233 9.73 3.58 -8.49
C VAL A 233 10.44 3.12 -7.21
N MET A 234 10.55 1.80 -7.00
CA MET A 234 11.29 1.25 -5.87
C MET A 234 12.76 1.66 -5.89
N ARG A 235 13.40 1.59 -7.06
CA ARG A 235 14.81 1.95 -7.23
C ARG A 235 15.06 3.44 -7.11
N GLU A 236 14.18 4.27 -7.66
CA GLU A 236 14.33 5.74 -7.66
C GLU A 236 14.07 6.34 -6.27
N ASP A 237 13.06 5.85 -5.55
CA ASP A 237 12.63 6.44 -4.29
C ASP A 237 13.34 5.86 -3.06
N PHE A 238 13.71 4.60 -3.09
CA PHE A 238 14.24 3.90 -1.93
C PHE A 238 15.64 3.31 -2.16
N ALA A 239 16.00 2.98 -3.40
CA ALA A 239 17.30 2.40 -3.78
C ALA A 239 17.74 1.27 -2.81
N PRO A 240 16.92 0.21 -2.61
CA PRO A 240 17.31 -0.91 -1.76
C PRO A 240 18.57 -1.58 -2.30
N ASP A 241 19.35 -2.25 -1.41
CA ASP A 241 20.62 -2.89 -1.74
C ASP A 241 20.51 -4.06 -2.73
#